data_e80b8f8d240e542d81692e9431883b44
#
_entry.id   e80b8f8d240e542d81692e9431883b44
#
_cell.length_a   1.000
_cell.length_b   1.000
_cell.length_c   1.000
_cell.angle_alpha   90.00
_cell.angle_beta   90.00
_cell.angle_gamma   90.00
#
_symmetry.space_group_name_H-M   'P 1'
#
loop_
_entity.id
_entity.type
_entity.pdbx_description
1 polymer ?
#
loop_
_entity_poly.entity_id
_entity_poly.type
_entity_poly.pdbx_seq_one_letter_code
_entity_poly.pdbx_strand_id
1 'polypeptide(L)'
;GPNGAGKSTTMRMIVGLDRPTGGAVTVNGKPYKQHKAPLHEVGALLDAKAVHTKRSAYNHLRALAATHGISNKRVNEVIELTGLGPVAKRRVGGFSLGMGQRLGIAVALLGDPQTLIFDEPVNGLDPEGVLWVRNLAKGLASEGRTVFLSSHLMSEMAVTADHLIVIGRG
;
A
#
# COMPACT_ATOMS: atom_id res chain seq x y z
N GLY A 1 15.42 8.07 1.65
CA GLY A 1 16.16 8.95 0.71
C GLY A 1 15.35 10.18 0.33
N PRO A 2 15.99 11.23 -0.23
CA PRO A 2 15.31 12.48 -0.62
C PRO A 2 14.29 12.24 -1.76
N ASN A 3 13.46 13.28 -2.04
CA ASN A 3 12.58 13.26 -3.20
C ASN A 3 13.42 13.18 -4.49
N GLY A 4 12.94 12.43 -5.48
CA GLY A 4 13.66 12.20 -6.73
C GLY A 4 14.80 11.17 -6.68
N ALA A 5 15.01 10.50 -5.54
CA ALA A 5 16.09 9.52 -5.38
C ALA A 5 15.83 8.15 -6.05
N GLY A 6 14.65 7.94 -6.66
CA GLY A 6 14.31 6.68 -7.32
C GLY A 6 13.44 5.71 -6.49
N LYS A 7 12.98 6.10 -5.29
CA LYS A 7 12.17 5.23 -4.41
C LYS A 7 10.90 4.71 -5.10
N SER A 8 10.06 5.61 -5.56
CA SER A 8 8.80 5.27 -6.24
C SER A 8 9.04 4.48 -7.52
N THR A 9 10.05 4.85 -8.31
CA THR A 9 10.42 4.14 -9.53
C THR A 9 10.81 2.69 -9.23
N THR A 10 11.61 2.47 -8.18
CA THR A 10 12.00 1.12 -7.74
C THR A 10 10.76 0.30 -7.35
N MET A 11 9.86 0.87 -6.54
CA MET A 11 8.64 0.18 -6.13
C MET A 11 7.73 -0.15 -7.32
N ARG A 12 7.62 0.76 -8.29
CA ARG A 12 6.85 0.53 -9.52
C ARG A 12 7.44 -0.58 -10.38
N MET A 13 8.78 -0.69 -10.44
CA MET A 13 9.44 -1.80 -11.12
C MET A 13 9.19 -3.14 -10.44
N ILE A 14 9.18 -3.20 -9.10
CA ILE A 14 8.91 -4.43 -8.34
C ILE A 14 7.54 -5.02 -8.72
N VAL A 15 6.51 -4.19 -8.82
CA VAL A 15 5.15 -4.63 -9.18
C VAL A 15 4.90 -4.59 -10.70
N GLY A 16 5.94 -4.42 -11.50
CA GLY A 16 5.86 -4.51 -12.96
C GLY A 16 5.09 -3.39 -13.65
N LEU A 17 4.89 -2.24 -13.00
CA LEU A 17 4.30 -1.05 -13.62
C LEU A 17 5.29 -0.33 -14.53
N ASP A 18 6.55 -0.30 -14.15
CA ASP A 18 7.65 0.23 -14.97
C ASP A 18 8.62 -0.89 -15.31
N ARG A 19 9.23 -0.79 -16.48
CA ARG A 19 10.24 -1.75 -16.95
C ARG A 19 11.64 -1.21 -16.65
N PRO A 20 12.50 -1.96 -15.97
CA PRO A 20 13.89 -1.54 -15.78
C PRO A 20 14.63 -1.50 -17.12
N THR A 21 15.58 -0.57 -17.26
CA THR A 21 16.46 -0.47 -18.42
C THR A 21 17.52 -1.57 -18.46
N GLY A 22 17.80 -2.16 -17.31
CA GLY A 22 18.71 -3.30 -17.16
C GLY A 22 18.43 -4.04 -15.87
N GLY A 23 18.90 -5.28 -15.79
CA GLY A 23 18.65 -6.14 -14.64
C GLY A 23 17.25 -6.75 -14.61
N ALA A 24 16.93 -7.39 -13.48
CA ALA A 24 15.63 -8.02 -13.25
C ALA A 24 15.23 -7.88 -11.78
N VAL A 25 13.93 -7.96 -11.52
CA VAL A 25 13.37 -7.99 -10.18
C VAL A 25 12.38 -9.14 -10.06
N THR A 26 12.45 -9.86 -8.95
CA THR A 26 11.55 -10.95 -8.63
C THR A 26 10.88 -10.73 -7.27
N VAL A 27 9.67 -11.25 -7.14
CA VAL A 27 8.94 -11.35 -5.88
C VAL A 27 8.63 -12.81 -5.66
N ASN A 28 9.08 -13.36 -4.53
CA ASN A 28 8.92 -14.79 -4.22
C ASN A 28 9.41 -15.70 -5.38
N GLY A 29 10.57 -15.38 -5.95
CA GLY A 29 11.28 -16.19 -6.96
C GLY A 29 10.85 -16.00 -8.40
N LYS A 30 9.86 -15.16 -8.71
CA LYS A 30 9.44 -14.85 -10.10
C LYS A 30 9.03 -13.38 -10.27
N PRO A 31 9.08 -12.87 -11.52
CA PRO A 31 8.54 -11.56 -11.82
C PRO A 31 7.08 -11.43 -11.35
N TYR A 32 6.71 -10.27 -10.81
CA TYR A 32 5.37 -10.03 -10.28
C TYR A 32 4.23 -10.41 -11.25
N LYS A 33 4.40 -10.08 -12.55
CA LYS A 33 3.40 -10.38 -13.61
C LYS A 33 3.20 -11.86 -13.88
N GLN A 34 4.10 -12.73 -13.45
CA GLN A 34 4.02 -14.18 -13.64
C GLN A 34 3.27 -14.89 -12.51
N HIS A 35 2.93 -14.19 -11.42
CA HIS A 35 2.10 -14.74 -10.35
C HIS A 35 0.64 -14.90 -10.82
N LYS A 36 0.05 -16.05 -10.54
CA LYS A 36 -1.34 -16.36 -10.92
C LYS A 36 -2.37 -15.51 -10.16
N ALA A 37 -2.06 -15.17 -8.92
CA ALA A 37 -2.91 -14.37 -8.04
C ALA A 37 -2.08 -13.26 -7.38
N PRO A 38 -1.67 -12.21 -8.14
CA PRO A 38 -0.71 -11.22 -7.67
C PRO A 38 -1.18 -10.44 -6.46
N LEU A 39 -2.49 -10.19 -6.26
CA LEU A 39 -3.00 -9.52 -5.06
C LEU A 39 -2.86 -10.34 -3.78
N HIS A 40 -2.73 -11.66 -3.87
CA HIS A 40 -2.44 -12.53 -2.74
C HIS A 40 -0.94 -12.60 -2.40
N GLU A 41 -0.08 -12.20 -3.34
CA GLU A 41 1.37 -12.16 -3.17
C GLU A 41 1.84 -10.80 -2.65
N VAL A 42 1.40 -9.72 -3.32
CA VAL A 42 1.82 -8.35 -3.02
C VAL A 42 0.62 -7.41 -2.97
N GLY A 43 0.49 -6.67 -1.89
CA GLY A 43 -0.38 -5.50 -1.80
C GLY A 43 0.45 -4.23 -1.94
N ALA A 44 0.04 -3.29 -2.78
CA ALA A 44 0.79 -2.08 -3.03
C ALA A 44 -0.06 -0.81 -2.93
N LEU A 45 0.46 0.19 -2.22
CA LEU A 45 0.01 1.57 -2.23
C LEU A 45 1.11 2.41 -2.91
N LEU A 46 0.94 2.73 -4.18
CA LEU A 46 1.90 3.50 -4.97
C LEU A 46 1.40 4.91 -5.31
N ASP A 47 0.08 5.07 -5.45
CA ASP A 47 -0.57 6.36 -5.64
C ASP A 47 -2.00 6.33 -5.06
N ALA A 48 -2.18 7.03 -3.96
CA ALA A 48 -3.49 7.12 -3.29
C ALA A 48 -4.55 7.87 -4.13
N LYS A 49 -4.16 8.55 -5.21
CA LYS A 49 -5.06 9.30 -6.09
C LYS A 49 -5.62 8.45 -7.24
N ALA A 50 -5.10 7.24 -7.45
CA ALA A 50 -5.51 6.35 -8.54
C ALA A 50 -6.83 5.63 -8.24
N VAL A 51 -7.87 6.35 -7.83
CA VAL A 51 -9.17 5.78 -7.45
C VAL A 51 -10.31 6.43 -8.22
N HIS A 52 -11.33 5.66 -8.59
CA HIS A 52 -12.56 6.19 -9.19
C HIS A 52 -13.30 7.11 -8.21
N THR A 53 -13.22 8.42 -8.43
CA THR A 53 -13.77 9.45 -7.53
C THR A 53 -15.30 9.40 -7.39
N LYS A 54 -16.01 8.80 -8.35
CA LYS A 54 -17.48 8.69 -8.36
C LYS A 54 -18.01 7.51 -7.55
N ARG A 55 -17.16 6.52 -7.23
CA ARG A 55 -17.57 5.35 -6.42
C ARG A 55 -17.44 5.65 -4.94
N SER A 56 -18.24 4.98 -4.10
CA SER A 56 -17.96 4.92 -2.67
C SER A 56 -16.74 4.02 -2.40
N ALA A 57 -16.10 4.21 -1.25
CA ALA A 57 -14.99 3.36 -0.83
C ALA A 57 -15.40 1.89 -0.77
N TYR A 58 -16.58 1.59 -0.22
CA TYR A 58 -17.14 0.24 -0.17
C TYR A 58 -17.28 -0.37 -1.56
N ASN A 59 -17.91 0.35 -2.50
CA ASN A 59 -18.11 -0.14 -3.86
C ASN A 59 -16.80 -0.29 -4.63
N HIS A 60 -15.81 0.56 -4.37
CA HIS A 60 -14.47 0.42 -4.95
C HIS A 60 -13.79 -0.88 -4.49
N LEU A 61 -13.76 -1.14 -3.20
CA LEU A 61 -13.19 -2.37 -2.64
C LEU A 61 -13.95 -3.61 -3.09
N ARG A 62 -15.29 -3.55 -3.11
CA ARG A 62 -16.13 -4.65 -3.56
C ARG A 62 -15.91 -5.01 -5.02
N ALA A 63 -15.77 -4.01 -5.89
CA ALA A 63 -15.50 -4.23 -7.32
C ALA A 63 -14.14 -4.92 -7.54
N LEU A 64 -13.10 -4.48 -6.83
CA LEU A 64 -11.78 -5.14 -6.86
C LEU A 64 -11.84 -6.57 -6.31
N ALA A 65 -12.52 -6.77 -5.20
CA ALA A 65 -12.70 -8.08 -4.59
C ALA A 65 -13.39 -9.07 -5.54
N ALA A 66 -14.47 -8.64 -6.18
CA ALA A 66 -15.22 -9.46 -7.15
C ALA A 66 -14.34 -9.87 -8.34
N THR A 67 -13.51 -8.97 -8.86
CA THR A 67 -12.60 -9.25 -9.98
C THR A 67 -11.53 -10.28 -9.63
N HIS A 68 -11.16 -10.42 -8.36
CA HIS A 68 -10.11 -11.31 -7.89
C HIS A 68 -10.61 -12.50 -7.05
N GLY A 69 -11.92 -12.75 -7.03
CA GLY A 69 -12.50 -13.85 -6.27
C GLY A 69 -12.39 -13.70 -4.75
N ILE A 70 -12.31 -12.47 -4.25
CA ILE A 70 -12.21 -12.15 -2.83
C ILE A 70 -13.62 -11.92 -2.27
N SER A 71 -13.89 -12.44 -1.07
CA SER A 71 -15.20 -12.38 -0.45
C SER A 71 -15.59 -10.98 0.05
N ASN A 72 -16.91 -10.72 0.15
CA ASN A 72 -17.40 -9.51 0.81
C ASN A 72 -17.06 -9.45 2.30
N LYS A 73 -16.90 -10.60 2.95
CA LYS A 73 -16.41 -10.67 4.33
C LYS A 73 -15.04 -10.00 4.45
N ARG A 74 -14.11 -10.32 3.51
CA ARG A 74 -12.79 -9.68 3.49
C ARG A 74 -12.86 -8.17 3.24
N VAL A 75 -13.77 -7.72 2.38
CA VAL A 75 -14.02 -6.28 2.16
C VAL A 75 -14.38 -5.60 3.48
N ASN A 76 -15.29 -6.16 4.26
CA ASN A 76 -15.68 -5.60 5.56
C ASN A 76 -14.52 -5.64 6.56
N GLU A 77 -13.71 -6.69 6.59
CA GLU A 77 -12.52 -6.80 7.45
C GLU A 77 -11.51 -5.67 7.17
N VAL A 78 -11.19 -5.42 5.90
CA VAL A 78 -10.22 -4.35 5.57
C VAL A 78 -10.79 -2.95 5.81
N ILE A 79 -12.09 -2.76 5.67
CA ILE A 79 -12.76 -1.51 6.04
C ILE A 79 -12.58 -1.24 7.54
N GLU A 80 -12.77 -2.24 8.39
CA GLU A 80 -12.54 -2.11 9.83
C GLU A 80 -11.08 -1.89 10.18
N LEU A 81 -10.16 -2.70 9.64
CA LEU A 81 -8.71 -2.59 9.86
C LEU A 81 -8.17 -1.20 9.53
N THR A 82 -8.74 -0.54 8.55
CA THR A 82 -8.29 0.78 8.10
C THR A 82 -9.10 1.94 8.67
N GLY A 83 -10.09 1.66 9.53
CA GLY A 83 -10.92 2.70 10.15
C GLY A 83 -11.83 3.44 9.17
N LEU A 84 -12.16 2.84 8.03
CA LEU A 84 -13.01 3.44 6.99
C LEU A 84 -14.52 3.27 7.24
N GLY A 85 -14.93 2.52 8.27
CA GLY A 85 -16.34 2.22 8.55
C GLY A 85 -17.27 3.42 8.47
N PRO A 86 -17.00 4.54 9.18
CA PRO A 86 -17.86 5.73 9.17
C PRO A 86 -18.02 6.40 7.81
N VAL A 87 -17.08 6.20 6.87
CA VAL A 87 -17.04 6.86 5.57
C VAL A 87 -17.12 5.90 4.39
N ALA A 88 -17.27 4.60 4.63
CA ALA A 88 -17.24 3.56 3.61
C ALA A 88 -18.26 3.77 2.49
N LYS A 89 -19.43 4.32 2.79
CA LYS A 89 -20.50 4.61 1.83
C LYS A 89 -20.37 5.98 1.15
N ARG A 90 -19.43 6.82 1.59
CA ARG A 90 -19.19 8.13 0.96
C ARG A 90 -18.39 7.98 -0.35
N ARG A 91 -18.65 8.88 -1.29
CA ARG A 91 -17.87 8.94 -2.55
C ARG A 91 -16.42 9.33 -2.27
N VAL A 92 -15.50 8.62 -2.89
CA VAL A 92 -14.06 8.81 -2.71
C VAL A 92 -13.59 10.21 -3.13
N GLY A 93 -14.25 10.83 -4.11
CA GLY A 93 -13.93 12.20 -4.53
C GLY A 93 -14.06 13.26 -3.43
N GLY A 94 -14.78 12.99 -2.34
CA GLY A 94 -14.89 13.84 -1.17
C GLY A 94 -14.00 13.46 0.01
N PHE A 95 -13.04 12.57 -0.21
CA PHE A 95 -12.12 12.11 0.84
C PHE A 95 -11.03 13.15 1.14
N SER A 96 -10.68 13.26 2.42
CA SER A 96 -9.43 13.92 2.81
C SER A 96 -8.23 13.09 2.33
N LEU A 97 -7.04 13.69 2.34
CA LEU A 97 -5.82 12.96 2.01
C LEU A 97 -5.65 11.72 2.91
N GLY A 98 -5.86 11.85 4.21
CA GLY A 98 -5.77 10.72 5.15
C GLY A 98 -6.79 9.62 4.88
N MET A 99 -8.02 9.96 4.52
CA MET A 99 -9.04 8.99 4.11
C MET A 99 -8.63 8.28 2.80
N GLY A 100 -8.06 9.00 1.85
CA GLY A 100 -7.52 8.45 0.61
C GLY A 100 -6.36 7.47 0.86
N GLN A 101 -5.46 7.80 1.77
CA GLN A 101 -4.36 6.91 2.19
C GLN A 101 -4.90 5.63 2.85
N ARG A 102 -5.86 5.75 3.77
CA ARG A 102 -6.51 4.59 4.39
C ARG A 102 -7.18 3.69 3.36
N LEU A 103 -7.85 4.25 2.36
CA LEU A 103 -8.44 3.47 1.28
C LEU A 103 -7.38 2.76 0.43
N GLY A 104 -6.28 3.43 0.09
CA GLY A 104 -5.17 2.82 -0.63
C GLY A 104 -4.54 1.65 0.14
N ILE A 105 -4.40 1.78 1.45
CA ILE A 105 -3.93 0.70 2.32
C ILE A 105 -4.97 -0.43 2.38
N ALA A 106 -6.26 -0.13 2.44
CA ALA A 106 -7.32 -1.15 2.38
C ALA A 106 -7.27 -1.97 1.08
N VAL A 107 -7.05 -1.30 -0.06
CA VAL A 107 -6.83 -1.97 -1.35
C VAL A 107 -5.61 -2.89 -1.29
N ALA A 108 -4.49 -2.43 -0.73
CA ALA A 108 -3.28 -3.22 -0.59
C ALA A 108 -3.48 -4.47 0.29
N LEU A 109 -4.30 -4.36 1.34
CA LEU A 109 -4.59 -5.46 2.27
C LEU A 109 -5.65 -6.45 1.76
N LEU A 110 -6.38 -6.11 0.71
CA LEU A 110 -7.57 -6.83 0.28
C LEU A 110 -7.30 -8.31 -0.03
N GLY A 111 -6.20 -8.62 -0.70
CA GLY A 111 -5.79 -9.98 -1.05
C GLY A 111 -5.09 -10.75 0.08
N ASP A 112 -5.01 -10.17 1.28
CA ASP A 112 -4.28 -10.74 2.43
C ASP A 112 -2.81 -11.14 2.10
N PRO A 113 -2.01 -10.23 1.50
CA PRO A 113 -0.71 -10.56 0.94
C PRO A 113 0.35 -10.74 2.02
N GLN A 114 1.37 -11.56 1.72
CA GLN A 114 2.55 -11.71 2.58
C GLN A 114 3.52 -10.53 2.45
N THR A 115 3.49 -9.83 1.33
CA THR A 115 4.34 -8.66 1.07
C THR A 115 3.49 -7.43 0.82
N LEU A 116 3.83 -6.33 1.48
CA LEU A 116 3.18 -5.04 1.35
C LEU A 116 4.20 -3.98 0.94
N ILE A 117 3.85 -3.17 -0.04
CA ILE A 117 4.67 -2.08 -0.57
C ILE A 117 3.91 -0.77 -0.41
N PHE A 118 4.44 0.13 0.41
CA PHE A 118 3.81 1.44 0.67
C PHE A 118 4.77 2.56 0.27
N ASP A 119 4.39 3.31 -0.76
CA ASP A 119 5.15 4.49 -1.21
C ASP A 119 4.67 5.74 -0.48
N GLU A 120 5.52 6.29 0.38
CA GLU A 120 5.27 7.49 1.18
C GLU A 120 3.91 7.46 1.92
N PRO A 121 3.58 6.40 2.66
CA PRO A 121 2.23 6.20 3.21
C PRO A 121 1.84 7.23 4.27
N VAL A 122 2.81 7.94 4.86
CA VAL A 122 2.56 8.96 5.90
C VAL A 122 2.59 10.38 5.35
N ASN A 123 2.88 10.57 4.06
CA ASN A 123 3.01 11.90 3.48
C ASN A 123 1.70 12.68 3.57
N GLY A 124 1.76 13.87 4.18
CA GLY A 124 0.62 14.77 4.35
C GLY A 124 -0.43 14.31 5.37
N LEU A 125 -0.12 13.31 6.20
CA LEU A 125 -0.98 12.91 7.31
C LEU A 125 -0.70 13.77 8.56
N ASP A 126 -1.73 13.86 9.40
CA ASP A 126 -1.60 14.41 10.75
C ASP A 126 -0.85 13.42 11.67
N PRO A 127 -0.41 13.85 12.87
CA PRO A 127 0.33 12.99 13.79
C PRO A 127 -0.39 11.69 14.16
N GLU A 128 -1.72 11.71 14.27
CA GLU A 128 -2.53 10.51 14.56
C GLU A 128 -2.49 9.52 13.38
N GLY A 129 -2.62 10.03 12.16
CA GLY A 129 -2.51 9.23 10.94
C GLY A 129 -1.12 8.61 10.76
N VAL A 130 -0.06 9.36 11.06
CA VAL A 130 1.33 8.85 11.04
C VAL A 130 1.49 7.70 12.05
N LEU A 131 1.02 7.90 13.28
CA LEU A 131 1.08 6.87 14.33
C LEU A 131 0.29 5.62 13.93
N TRP A 132 -0.88 5.79 13.34
CA TRP A 132 -1.70 4.68 12.87
C TRP A 132 -0.97 3.85 11.79
N VAL A 133 -0.39 4.49 10.76
CA VAL A 133 0.37 3.79 9.71
C VAL A 133 1.56 3.04 10.32
N ARG A 134 2.29 3.66 11.25
CA ARG A 134 3.40 3.02 11.95
C ARG A 134 2.97 1.76 12.69
N ASN A 135 1.91 1.86 13.49
CA ASN A 135 1.39 0.73 14.27
C ASN A 135 0.88 -0.39 13.36
N LEU A 136 0.21 -0.04 12.26
CA LEU A 136 -0.23 -1.01 11.26
C LEU A 136 0.98 -1.74 10.64
N ALA A 137 2.00 -1.02 10.18
CA ALA A 137 3.19 -1.61 9.57
C ALA A 137 3.92 -2.56 10.54
N LYS A 138 4.08 -2.14 11.80
CA LYS A 138 4.70 -2.97 12.84
C LYS A 138 3.84 -4.19 13.18
N GLY A 139 2.54 -4.04 13.24
CA GLY A 139 1.61 -5.15 13.47
C GLY A 139 1.69 -6.20 12.36
N LEU A 140 1.65 -5.77 11.10
CA LEU A 140 1.80 -6.67 9.95
C LEU A 140 3.16 -7.39 9.93
N ALA A 141 4.25 -6.68 10.23
CA ALA A 141 5.57 -7.27 10.33
C ALA A 141 5.66 -8.30 11.47
N SER A 142 5.02 -8.05 12.60
CA SER A 142 4.97 -8.99 13.74
C SER A 142 4.22 -10.28 13.42
N GLU A 143 3.33 -10.28 12.44
CA GLU A 143 2.66 -11.47 11.90
C GLU A 143 3.55 -12.27 10.93
N GLY A 144 4.80 -11.85 10.70
CA GLY A 144 5.73 -12.48 9.77
C GLY A 144 5.61 -11.98 8.32
N ARG A 145 4.86 -10.91 8.08
CA ARG A 145 4.75 -10.29 6.75
C ARG A 145 5.93 -9.38 6.47
N THR A 146 6.27 -9.22 5.20
CA THR A 146 7.24 -8.22 4.74
C THR A 146 6.53 -6.92 4.43
N VAL A 147 6.92 -5.84 5.11
CA VAL A 147 6.43 -4.49 4.84
C VAL A 147 7.58 -3.64 4.31
N PHE A 148 7.51 -3.30 3.03
CA PHE A 148 8.48 -2.46 2.35
C PHE A 148 7.87 -1.08 2.14
N LEU A 149 8.36 -0.08 2.86
CA LEU A 149 7.82 1.27 2.79
C LEU A 149 8.91 2.31 2.48
N SER A 150 8.55 3.32 1.71
CA SER A 150 9.40 4.47 1.44
C SER A 150 9.03 5.64 2.33
N SER A 151 10.04 6.45 2.67
CA SER A 151 9.87 7.73 3.33
C SER A 151 11.06 8.63 3.09
N HIS A 152 10.82 9.93 3.12
CA HIS A 152 11.88 10.93 3.21
C HIS A 152 12.09 11.41 4.66
N LEU A 153 11.28 10.96 5.60
CA LEU A 153 11.34 11.31 7.02
C LEU A 153 12.18 10.28 7.78
N MET A 154 13.47 10.59 8.01
CA MET A 154 14.40 9.66 8.66
C MET A 154 14.02 9.36 10.11
N SER A 155 13.47 10.35 10.85
CA SER A 155 13.01 10.16 12.22
C SER A 155 11.88 9.12 12.33
N GLU A 156 10.96 9.08 11.37
CA GLU A 156 9.90 8.09 11.32
C GLU A 156 10.44 6.69 11.00
N MET A 157 11.42 6.61 10.09
CA MET A 157 12.04 5.33 9.73
C MET A 157 12.84 4.73 10.90
N ALA A 158 13.54 5.54 11.67
CA ALA A 158 14.31 5.09 12.81
C ALA A 158 13.48 4.34 13.87
N VAL A 159 12.21 4.70 14.03
CA VAL A 159 11.30 4.07 15.01
C VAL A 159 10.36 3.03 14.41
N THR A 160 10.36 2.88 13.09
CA THR A 160 9.44 1.98 12.38
C THR A 160 10.15 0.79 11.74
N ALA A 161 11.30 1.01 11.10
CA ALA A 161 11.97 0.02 10.27
C ALA A 161 12.90 -0.90 11.08
N ASP A 162 12.91 -2.20 10.77
CA ASP A 162 13.90 -3.17 11.25
C ASP A 162 15.17 -3.11 10.39
N HIS A 163 15.01 -2.85 9.09
CA HIS A 163 16.09 -2.67 8.13
C HIS A 163 15.92 -1.37 7.35
N LEU A 164 17.00 -0.64 7.16
CA LEU A 164 17.01 0.64 6.46
C LEU A 164 17.83 0.54 5.18
N ILE A 165 17.23 0.89 4.06
CA ILE A 165 17.89 1.03 2.76
C ILE A 165 17.89 2.52 2.41
N VAL A 166 19.07 3.10 2.22
CA VAL A 166 19.21 4.50 1.83
C VAL A 166 19.56 4.59 0.36
N ILE A 167 18.71 5.30 -0.39
CA ILE A 167 18.92 5.56 -1.82
C ILE A 167 19.16 7.05 -2.01
N GLY A 168 20.16 7.42 -2.80
CA GLY A 168 20.58 8.80 -3.01
C GLY A 168 20.26 9.30 -4.42
N ARG A 169 21.05 8.89 -5.40
CA ARG A 169 20.94 9.35 -6.80
C ARG A 169 20.67 8.20 -7.78
N GLY A 170 19.89 7.27 -7.36
CA GLY A 170 19.62 6.06 -8.11
C GLY A 170 20.52 4.90 -7.77
#